data_619ff8164d872722af06e4cb0ad3eefa
#
_entry.id   619ff8164d872722af06e4cb0ad3eefa
#
_cell.length_a   1.000
_cell.length_b   1.000
_cell.length_c   1.000
_cell.angle_alpha   90.00
_cell.angle_beta   90.00
_cell.angle_gamma   90.00
#
_symmetry.space_group_name_H-M   'P 1'
#
loop_
_entity.id
_entity.type
_entity.pdbx_description
1 polymer ?
#
loop_
_entity_poly.entity_id
_entity_poly.type
_entity_poly.pdbx_seq_one_letter_code
_entity_poly.pdbx_strand_id
1 'polypeptide(L)'
;MNTYFKAAMHRTPRQPDWRRVFHFWLVLAAFALSARADVLITTNGERFVGIIIIETTNTVVFESGFGGRLKLTPEQIRKLERAAPEETNAAPVSAAAVTNAPSRPANTNLSWLPPGVGHDGADWIQLKSGEWLRGELKYIQHKDVEFDSDELEEQSLKLKDVRQVYTAHRMSTQVEGQEPVYGFVVVSNGVVTVEGPEKTVTLPREELMGITPGGSSKRIRYWSGNAAVGVTLQSGNNSQTTINSSAELARRTPNTTLLLDYLGNYSEVNGTKNANNDRGNLTYDVRLNRAWFVRPVDFECYHDPLINIAYRLTGGVGAGYYIFDQPGLEWRVSAGPGFQYTRFDTVEPDQADSASTASGGIQSYFEYDLTKRLTFKQSLQSTVTDREAGQYTHHAVSTLEYEIKHHLNLDVSFIWDYLRNPQARSDGSIPEKSDRYLTVGFGVRF
;
A
#
# COMPACT_ATOMS: atom_id res chain seq x y z
N MET A 1 21.84 -64.26 28.19
CA MET A 1 20.74 -65.25 28.27
C MET A 1 19.45 -64.52 28.05
N ASN A 2 18.78 -64.79 26.96
CA ASN A 2 17.42 -64.49 26.51
C ASN A 2 17.00 -62.99 26.38
N THR A 3 17.02 -62.47 25.20
CA THR A 3 16.02 -62.59 24.08
C THR A 3 14.60 -62.15 24.43
N TYR A 4 14.17 -60.95 23.98
CA TYR A 4 12.91 -60.80 23.30
C TYR A 4 12.99 -59.70 22.24
N PHE A 5 12.77 -60.12 21.03
CA PHE A 5 12.80 -59.40 19.74
C PHE A 5 11.37 -59.11 19.30
N LYS A 6 11.21 -58.01 18.59
CA LYS A 6 10.21 -57.72 17.53
C LYS A 6 8.79 -57.34 17.94
N ALA A 7 8.42 -56.13 17.61
CA ALA A 7 7.42 -55.84 16.56
C ALA A 7 7.42 -54.33 16.25
N ALA A 8 8.17 -53.99 15.21
CA ALA A 8 8.00 -52.68 14.52
C ALA A 8 6.84 -52.81 13.53
N MET A 9 5.69 -52.25 13.82
CA MET A 9 4.63 -52.06 12.85
C MET A 9 4.98 -50.88 11.95
N HIS A 10 5.30 -51.17 10.70
CA HIS A 10 5.29 -50.26 9.57
C HIS A 10 3.89 -49.65 9.42
N ARG A 11 3.72 -48.39 9.80
CA ARG A 11 2.63 -47.57 9.34
C ARG A 11 3.11 -46.80 8.11
N THR A 12 2.66 -47.24 6.95
CA THR A 12 2.75 -46.48 5.70
C THR A 12 2.00 -45.15 5.85
N PRO A 13 2.59 -44.01 5.46
CA PRO A 13 1.87 -42.74 5.46
C PRO A 13 0.77 -42.83 4.40
N ARG A 14 -0.49 -42.60 4.82
CA ARG A 14 -1.61 -42.44 3.90
C ARG A 14 -1.34 -41.17 3.07
N GLN A 15 -1.24 -41.35 1.77
CA GLN A 15 -1.23 -40.23 0.84
C GLN A 15 -2.55 -39.48 0.95
N PRO A 16 -2.52 -38.12 0.96
CA PRO A 16 -3.74 -37.31 0.95
C PRO A 16 -4.48 -37.54 -0.39
N ASP A 17 -5.76 -37.76 -0.28
CA ASP A 17 -6.65 -38.03 -1.41
C ASP A 17 -6.94 -36.75 -2.19
N TRP A 18 -6.05 -36.42 -3.13
CA TRP A 18 -6.10 -35.23 -3.98
C TRP A 18 -7.36 -35.10 -4.82
N ARG A 19 -8.13 -36.21 -4.98
CA ARG A 19 -9.40 -36.21 -5.72
C ARG A 19 -10.48 -35.40 -5.00
N ARG A 20 -10.49 -35.35 -3.66
CA ARG A 20 -11.47 -34.55 -2.88
C ARG A 20 -11.16 -33.07 -2.89
N VAL A 21 -9.89 -32.67 -2.97
CA VAL A 21 -9.46 -31.27 -3.07
C VAL A 21 -9.79 -30.74 -4.47
N PHE A 22 -9.63 -31.55 -5.53
CA PHE A 22 -9.96 -31.13 -6.89
C PHE A 22 -11.46 -30.88 -7.11
N HIS A 23 -12.33 -31.63 -6.43
CA HIS A 23 -13.80 -31.42 -6.55
C HIS A 23 -14.27 -30.16 -5.83
N PHE A 24 -13.58 -29.72 -4.78
CA PHE A 24 -13.91 -28.46 -4.09
C PHE A 24 -13.56 -27.22 -4.94
N TRP A 25 -12.48 -27.29 -5.72
CA TRP A 25 -12.09 -26.23 -6.65
C TRP A 25 -12.94 -26.20 -7.93
N LEU A 26 -13.46 -27.32 -8.36
CA LEU A 26 -14.33 -27.39 -9.55
C LEU A 26 -15.74 -26.80 -9.26
N VAL A 27 -16.22 -26.86 -8.04
CA VAL A 27 -17.50 -26.24 -7.65
C VAL A 27 -17.37 -24.73 -7.50
N LEU A 28 -16.19 -24.19 -7.15
CA LEU A 28 -15.95 -22.74 -7.10
C LEU A 28 -15.76 -22.12 -8.49
N ALA A 29 -15.39 -22.89 -9.50
CA ALA A 29 -15.20 -22.42 -10.88
C ALA A 29 -16.49 -22.31 -11.69
N ALA A 30 -17.61 -22.85 -11.20
CA ALA A 30 -18.89 -22.88 -11.91
C ALA A 30 -19.77 -21.62 -11.72
N PHE A 31 -19.31 -20.60 -10.97
CA PHE A 31 -20.04 -19.34 -10.76
C PHE A 31 -19.40 -18.11 -11.47
N ALA A 32 -18.65 -18.33 -12.54
CA ALA A 32 -18.36 -17.25 -13.47
C ALA A 32 -19.54 -17.09 -14.46
N LEU A 33 -20.73 -16.84 -13.95
CA LEU A 33 -21.82 -16.28 -14.73
C LEU A 33 -21.35 -14.89 -15.20
N SER A 34 -21.34 -14.68 -16.50
CA SER A 34 -21.13 -13.39 -17.16
C SER A 34 -22.24 -12.42 -16.68
N ALA A 35 -22.11 -11.86 -15.50
CA ALA A 35 -23.03 -10.86 -15.00
C ALA A 35 -22.91 -9.64 -15.91
N ARG A 36 -23.88 -9.41 -16.78
CA ARG A 36 -24.07 -8.12 -17.45
C ARG A 36 -24.29 -7.10 -16.36
N ALA A 37 -23.54 -6.02 -16.39
CA ALA A 37 -23.62 -4.98 -15.39
C ALA A 37 -24.77 -4.00 -15.71
N ASP A 38 -25.53 -3.61 -14.71
CA ASP A 38 -26.47 -2.52 -14.76
C ASP A 38 -25.72 -1.17 -14.85
N VAL A 39 -26.35 -0.15 -15.42
CA VAL A 39 -25.79 1.20 -15.47
C VAL A 39 -26.71 2.17 -14.78
N LEU A 40 -26.18 2.88 -13.80
CA LEU A 40 -26.87 3.93 -13.05
C LEU A 40 -26.24 5.28 -13.39
N ILE A 41 -27.05 6.26 -13.76
CA ILE A 41 -26.62 7.65 -13.98
C ILE A 41 -27.37 8.53 -12.99
N THR A 42 -26.60 9.28 -12.20
CA THR A 42 -27.14 10.20 -11.20
C THR A 42 -27.58 11.54 -11.81
N THR A 43 -28.29 12.34 -11.06
CA THR A 43 -28.76 13.68 -11.51
C THR A 43 -27.59 14.65 -11.69
N ASN A 44 -26.50 14.50 -10.95
CA ASN A 44 -25.26 15.28 -11.11
C ASN A 44 -24.38 14.79 -12.28
N GLY A 45 -24.77 13.69 -12.97
CA GLY A 45 -24.12 13.19 -14.19
C GLY A 45 -23.09 12.09 -13.96
N GLU A 46 -22.86 11.64 -12.72
CA GLU A 46 -22.00 10.48 -12.47
C GLU A 46 -22.61 9.21 -13.08
N ARG A 47 -21.74 8.32 -13.54
CA ARG A 47 -22.14 7.05 -14.15
C ARG A 47 -21.47 5.89 -13.46
N PHE A 48 -22.26 5.00 -12.90
CA PHE A 48 -21.80 3.79 -12.22
C PHE A 48 -22.17 2.56 -13.04
N VAL A 49 -21.27 1.58 -13.04
CA VAL A 49 -21.45 0.28 -13.68
C VAL A 49 -21.33 -0.79 -12.61
N GLY A 50 -22.38 -1.61 -12.43
CA GLY A 50 -22.42 -2.56 -11.32
C GLY A 50 -23.70 -3.36 -11.28
N ILE A 51 -24.20 -3.66 -10.08
CA ILE A 51 -25.44 -4.42 -9.87
C ILE A 51 -26.36 -3.73 -8.88
N ILE A 52 -27.68 -3.83 -9.13
CA ILE A 52 -28.71 -3.39 -8.19
C ILE A 52 -28.85 -4.46 -7.11
N ILE A 53 -28.55 -4.12 -5.85
CA ILE A 53 -28.72 -5.04 -4.71
C ILE A 53 -30.14 -4.97 -4.14
N ILE A 54 -30.65 -3.75 -3.97
CA ILE A 54 -31.99 -3.49 -3.41
C ILE A 54 -32.62 -2.38 -4.21
N GLU A 55 -33.89 -2.55 -4.57
CA GLU A 55 -34.71 -1.52 -5.17
C GLU A 55 -36.06 -1.50 -4.45
N THR A 56 -36.37 -0.35 -3.87
CA THR A 56 -37.65 -0.07 -3.20
C THR A 56 -38.22 1.24 -3.73
N THR A 57 -39.44 1.58 -3.34
CA THR A 57 -40.11 2.84 -3.72
C THR A 57 -39.30 4.08 -3.34
N ASN A 58 -38.47 3.99 -2.24
CA ASN A 58 -37.79 5.15 -1.67
C ASN A 58 -36.24 5.03 -1.71
N THR A 59 -35.70 3.87 -2.10
CA THR A 59 -34.24 3.66 -2.03
C THR A 59 -33.78 2.66 -3.08
N VAL A 60 -32.71 2.97 -3.76
CA VAL A 60 -31.92 2.06 -4.62
C VAL A 60 -30.57 1.87 -3.98
N VAL A 61 -30.20 0.61 -3.73
CA VAL A 61 -28.83 0.24 -3.31
C VAL A 61 -28.13 -0.39 -4.50
N PHE A 62 -27.08 0.26 -4.94
CA PHE A 62 -26.29 -0.13 -6.11
C PHE A 62 -24.86 -0.45 -5.68
N GLU A 63 -24.29 -1.56 -6.12
CA GLU A 63 -22.92 -1.93 -5.88
C GLU A 63 -22.11 -1.73 -7.17
N SER A 64 -21.21 -0.78 -7.13
CA SER A 64 -20.33 -0.46 -8.27
C SER A 64 -19.27 -1.51 -8.49
N GLY A 65 -18.89 -1.73 -9.74
CA GLY A 65 -17.87 -2.68 -10.17
C GLY A 65 -16.48 -2.41 -9.60
N PHE A 66 -16.17 -1.20 -9.15
CA PHE A 66 -14.92 -0.88 -8.50
C PHE A 66 -14.96 -1.04 -6.95
N GLY A 67 -16.12 -1.42 -6.37
CA GLY A 67 -16.26 -1.82 -4.98
C GLY A 67 -16.98 -0.81 -4.07
N GLY A 68 -17.47 0.30 -4.61
CA GLY A 68 -18.31 1.26 -3.88
C GLY A 68 -19.78 0.82 -3.81
N ARG A 69 -20.44 1.03 -2.67
CA ARG A 69 -21.87 0.79 -2.51
C ARG A 69 -22.59 2.12 -2.33
N LEU A 70 -23.50 2.43 -3.27
CA LEU A 70 -24.32 3.63 -3.27
C LEU A 70 -25.70 3.33 -2.69
N LYS A 71 -26.22 4.24 -1.88
CA LYS A 71 -27.60 4.23 -1.41
C LYS A 71 -28.25 5.52 -1.85
N LEU A 72 -29.03 5.47 -2.91
CA LEU A 72 -29.63 6.64 -3.57
C LEU A 72 -31.14 6.64 -3.42
N THR A 73 -31.73 7.84 -3.38
CA THR A 73 -33.18 8.03 -3.56
C THR A 73 -33.50 8.07 -5.06
N PRO A 74 -34.75 7.75 -5.46
CA PRO A 74 -35.13 7.84 -6.88
C PRO A 74 -34.94 9.24 -7.48
N GLU A 75 -34.97 10.29 -6.68
CA GLU A 75 -34.77 11.70 -7.10
C GLU A 75 -33.32 11.98 -7.48
N GLN A 76 -32.37 11.23 -6.94
CA GLN A 76 -30.94 11.32 -7.26
C GLN A 76 -30.57 10.54 -8.52
N ILE A 77 -31.49 9.73 -9.05
CA ILE A 77 -31.26 8.87 -10.21
C ILE A 77 -31.88 9.50 -11.45
N ARG A 78 -31.03 9.88 -12.40
CA ARG A 78 -31.47 10.38 -13.70
C ARG A 78 -31.86 9.27 -14.67
N LYS A 79 -31.10 8.15 -14.64
CA LYS A 79 -31.33 7.02 -15.53
C LYS A 79 -30.81 5.73 -14.90
N LEU A 80 -31.60 4.66 -15.08
CA LEU A 80 -31.22 3.31 -14.67
C LEU A 80 -31.40 2.39 -15.90
N GLU A 81 -30.28 1.84 -16.40
CA GLU A 81 -30.28 0.88 -17.49
C GLU A 81 -29.99 -0.51 -16.92
N ARG A 82 -30.95 -1.42 -17.03
CA ARG A 82 -30.79 -2.79 -16.59
C ARG A 82 -30.21 -3.63 -17.72
N ALA A 83 -29.35 -4.58 -17.35
CA ALA A 83 -28.90 -5.63 -18.26
C ALA A 83 -30.11 -6.44 -18.73
N ALA A 84 -30.32 -6.52 -20.03
CA ALA A 84 -31.45 -7.28 -20.59
C ALA A 84 -31.35 -8.75 -20.17
N PRO A 85 -32.47 -9.40 -19.72
CA PRO A 85 -32.49 -10.82 -19.47
C PRO A 85 -32.20 -11.57 -20.79
N GLU A 86 -31.40 -12.64 -20.69
CA GLU A 86 -31.14 -13.53 -21.83
C GLU A 86 -32.46 -14.26 -22.15
N GLU A 87 -33.08 -13.99 -23.32
CA GLU A 87 -34.14 -14.83 -23.85
C GLU A 87 -33.56 -16.22 -24.16
N THR A 88 -33.89 -17.20 -23.35
CA THR A 88 -33.58 -18.61 -23.58
C THR A 88 -34.38 -19.14 -24.75
N ASN A 89 -33.94 -18.86 -25.98
CA ASN A 89 -34.36 -19.62 -27.15
C ASN A 89 -33.50 -20.89 -27.26
N ALA A 90 -34.00 -21.97 -26.69
CA ALA A 90 -33.44 -23.29 -26.88
C ALA A 90 -33.70 -23.75 -28.33
N ALA A 91 -32.70 -23.72 -29.18
CA ALA A 91 -32.62 -24.42 -30.45
C ALA A 91 -31.41 -25.36 -30.48
N PRO A 92 -31.46 -26.52 -31.14
CA PRO A 92 -30.59 -27.64 -30.87
C PRO A 92 -29.17 -27.46 -31.39
N VAL A 93 -28.25 -27.93 -30.57
CA VAL A 93 -26.80 -27.87 -30.71
C VAL A 93 -26.31 -28.63 -31.94
N SER A 94 -25.62 -27.98 -32.85
CA SER A 94 -24.66 -28.61 -33.77
C SER A 94 -23.25 -28.27 -33.28
N ALA A 95 -22.47 -29.34 -33.07
CA ALA A 95 -21.10 -29.26 -32.57
C ALA A 95 -20.14 -28.75 -33.64
N ALA A 96 -19.50 -27.61 -33.43
CA ALA A 96 -18.24 -27.24 -34.10
C ALA A 96 -17.44 -26.21 -33.32
N ALA A 97 -16.20 -26.61 -33.03
CA ALA A 97 -15.01 -25.79 -32.77
C ALA A 97 -15.00 -24.77 -31.59
N VAL A 98 -14.40 -25.22 -30.51
CA VAL A 98 -13.92 -24.42 -29.38
C VAL A 98 -12.69 -23.60 -29.84
N THR A 99 -12.81 -22.30 -29.90
CA THR A 99 -11.68 -21.34 -29.83
C THR A 99 -11.86 -20.52 -28.58
N ASN A 100 -11.03 -20.82 -27.57
CA ASN A 100 -10.96 -20.10 -26.30
C ASN A 100 -10.31 -18.73 -26.49
N ALA A 101 -11.11 -17.67 -26.53
CA ALA A 101 -10.68 -16.33 -26.20
C ALA A 101 -11.60 -15.81 -25.08
N PRO A 102 -11.08 -15.16 -24.01
CA PRO A 102 -11.93 -14.60 -22.98
C PRO A 102 -12.75 -13.46 -23.61
N SER A 103 -14.05 -13.66 -23.69
CA SER A 103 -14.99 -12.65 -24.17
C SER A 103 -15.07 -11.49 -23.18
N ARG A 104 -14.51 -10.36 -23.61
CA ARG A 104 -14.65 -9.06 -23.01
C ARG A 104 -16.15 -8.71 -22.89
N PRO A 105 -16.65 -8.19 -21.75
CA PRO A 105 -18.05 -7.79 -21.65
C PRO A 105 -18.34 -6.72 -22.71
N ALA A 106 -19.19 -7.03 -23.66
CA ALA A 106 -19.63 -6.13 -24.69
C ALA A 106 -20.72 -5.21 -24.12
N ASN A 107 -20.50 -3.90 -24.27
CA ASN A 107 -21.35 -2.73 -24.01
C ASN A 107 -21.02 -1.86 -22.79
N THR A 108 -19.75 -1.60 -22.53
CA THR A 108 -19.43 -0.28 -21.96
C THR A 108 -19.25 0.69 -23.14
N ASN A 109 -20.19 1.61 -23.34
CA ASN A 109 -20.05 2.66 -24.33
C ASN A 109 -18.94 3.62 -23.86
N LEU A 110 -17.70 3.29 -24.18
CA LEU A 110 -16.49 3.98 -23.71
C LEU A 110 -16.35 5.39 -24.32
N SER A 111 -17.21 5.75 -25.24
CA SER A 111 -17.30 7.06 -25.88
C SER A 111 -18.32 7.99 -25.20
N TRP A 112 -19.09 7.50 -24.22
CA TRP A 112 -20.05 8.37 -23.52
C TRP A 112 -19.30 9.35 -22.61
N LEU A 113 -19.65 10.64 -22.71
CA LEU A 113 -19.13 11.71 -21.89
C LEU A 113 -20.28 12.28 -21.04
N PRO A 114 -20.07 12.50 -19.73
CA PRO A 114 -21.06 13.19 -18.92
C PRO A 114 -21.34 14.60 -19.46
N PRO A 115 -22.61 15.07 -19.37
CA PRO A 115 -22.98 16.41 -19.82
C PRO A 115 -22.41 17.46 -18.90
N GLY A 116 -21.43 17.82 -18.62
CA GLY A 116 -20.82 18.77 -17.65
C GLY A 116 -19.31 18.70 -17.61
N VAL A 117 -18.73 17.65 -18.22
CA VAL A 117 -17.27 17.46 -18.25
C VAL A 117 -16.59 18.71 -18.82
N GLY A 118 -15.73 19.32 -18.00
CA GLY A 118 -14.97 20.52 -18.34
C GLY A 118 -15.75 21.84 -18.30
N HIS A 119 -17.04 21.84 -17.94
CA HIS A 119 -17.88 23.04 -17.99
C HIS A 119 -18.64 23.35 -16.69
N ASP A 120 -18.80 22.40 -15.79
CA ASP A 120 -19.63 22.54 -14.58
C ASP A 120 -18.84 22.92 -13.30
N GLY A 121 -17.57 23.24 -13.45
CA GLY A 121 -16.71 23.66 -12.33
C GLY A 121 -16.28 22.54 -11.39
N ALA A 122 -16.56 21.27 -11.73
CA ALA A 122 -16.08 20.09 -11.02
C ALA A 122 -15.02 19.33 -11.80
N ASP A 123 -14.17 18.63 -11.11
CA ASP A 123 -13.23 17.70 -11.71
C ASP A 123 -13.95 16.38 -12.03
N TRP A 124 -13.52 15.71 -13.08
CA TRP A 124 -14.10 14.46 -13.54
C TRP A 124 -13.05 13.39 -13.77
N ILE A 125 -13.38 12.18 -13.36
CA ILE A 125 -12.53 11.00 -13.53
C ILE A 125 -13.31 9.88 -14.22
N GLN A 126 -12.72 9.25 -15.25
CA GLN A 126 -13.24 8.02 -15.84
C GLN A 126 -12.38 6.84 -15.44
N LEU A 127 -12.99 5.79 -14.91
CA LEU A 127 -12.34 4.52 -14.64
C LEU A 127 -12.31 3.62 -15.90
N LYS A 128 -11.39 2.66 -15.93
CA LYS A 128 -11.32 1.66 -17.02
C LYS A 128 -12.51 0.73 -17.06
N SER A 129 -13.20 0.56 -15.93
CA SER A 129 -14.48 -0.15 -15.81
C SER A 129 -15.65 0.59 -16.46
N GLY A 130 -15.47 1.89 -16.75
CA GLY A 130 -16.44 2.72 -17.47
C GLY A 130 -17.25 3.66 -16.58
N GLU A 131 -17.00 3.67 -15.27
CA GLU A 131 -17.59 4.64 -14.36
C GLU A 131 -17.04 6.03 -14.61
N TRP A 132 -17.89 7.03 -14.36
CA TRP A 132 -17.54 8.44 -14.29
C TRP A 132 -17.89 9.00 -12.92
N LEU A 133 -16.90 9.54 -12.25
CA LEU A 133 -17.01 10.20 -10.96
C LEU A 133 -16.85 11.70 -11.14
N ARG A 134 -17.69 12.48 -10.46
CA ARG A 134 -17.68 13.93 -10.37
C ARG A 134 -17.21 14.34 -8.98
N GLY A 135 -16.41 15.41 -8.85
CA GLY A 135 -15.94 15.86 -7.55
C GLY A 135 -14.70 16.73 -7.63
N GLU A 136 -13.73 16.51 -6.75
CA GLU A 136 -12.46 17.26 -6.68
C GLU A 136 -11.26 16.29 -6.72
N LEU A 137 -10.35 16.49 -7.69
CA LEU A 137 -9.08 15.80 -7.74
C LEU A 137 -8.14 16.38 -6.67
N LYS A 138 -7.83 15.60 -5.65
CA LYS A 138 -6.90 16.01 -4.59
C LYS A 138 -5.46 15.95 -5.07
N TYR A 139 -5.05 14.82 -5.64
CA TYR A 139 -3.74 14.64 -6.27
C TYR A 139 -3.68 13.38 -7.17
N ILE A 140 -2.71 13.37 -8.06
CA ILE A 140 -2.16 12.16 -8.69
C ILE A 140 -0.68 12.14 -8.36
N GLN A 141 -0.21 11.10 -7.67
CA GLN A 141 1.18 11.00 -7.31
C GLN A 141 1.64 9.56 -7.19
N HIS A 142 2.85 9.27 -7.68
CA HIS A 142 3.42 7.93 -7.82
C HIS A 142 2.50 6.99 -8.63
N LYS A 143 1.42 6.51 -8.05
CA LYS A 143 0.48 5.57 -8.70
C LYS A 143 -0.91 5.71 -8.12
N ASP A 144 -1.05 6.61 -7.15
CA ASP A 144 -2.28 6.84 -6.43
C ASP A 144 -2.96 8.10 -6.95
N VAL A 145 -4.27 8.03 -7.01
CA VAL A 145 -5.17 9.11 -7.37
C VAL A 145 -6.13 9.28 -6.22
N GLU A 146 -6.05 10.41 -5.55
CA GLU A 146 -6.99 10.76 -4.49
C GLU A 146 -8.04 11.68 -5.07
N PHE A 147 -9.29 11.24 -5.01
CA PHE A 147 -10.43 11.91 -5.59
C PHE A 147 -11.61 11.95 -4.61
N ASP A 148 -12.10 13.13 -4.32
CA ASP A 148 -13.25 13.36 -3.47
C ASP A 148 -14.49 13.42 -4.36
N SER A 149 -15.23 12.31 -4.40
CA SER A 149 -16.42 12.14 -5.25
C SER A 149 -17.66 12.69 -4.56
N ASP A 150 -18.51 13.38 -5.29
CA ASP A 150 -19.75 13.98 -4.76
C ASP A 150 -20.69 12.92 -4.14
N GLU A 151 -20.70 11.67 -4.67
CA GLU A 151 -21.62 10.62 -4.20
C GLU A 151 -20.92 9.53 -3.35
N LEU A 152 -19.59 9.37 -3.46
CA LEU A 152 -18.84 8.29 -2.82
C LEU A 152 -17.85 8.77 -1.76
N GLU A 153 -17.82 10.09 -1.50
CA GLU A 153 -16.83 10.72 -0.62
C GLU A 153 -15.39 10.51 -1.16
N GLU A 154 -14.39 10.52 -0.28
CA GLU A 154 -12.99 10.39 -0.65
C GLU A 154 -12.66 8.98 -1.17
N GLN A 155 -12.10 8.92 -2.38
CA GLN A 155 -11.75 7.68 -3.08
C GLN A 155 -10.25 7.65 -3.38
N SER A 156 -9.57 6.62 -2.86
CA SER A 156 -8.20 6.32 -3.23
C SER A 156 -8.19 5.30 -4.38
N LEU A 157 -7.79 5.75 -5.55
CA LEU A 157 -7.82 4.99 -6.79
C LEU A 157 -6.40 4.73 -7.27
N LYS A 158 -6.17 3.60 -7.91
CA LYS A 158 -4.88 3.37 -8.57
C LYS A 158 -4.87 4.03 -9.95
N LEU A 159 -3.82 4.77 -10.28
CA LEU A 159 -3.68 5.44 -11.58
C LEU A 159 -3.84 4.48 -12.77
N LYS A 160 -3.47 3.19 -12.59
CA LYS A 160 -3.67 2.15 -13.61
C LYS A 160 -5.13 1.89 -13.95
N ASP A 161 -6.05 2.16 -13.03
CA ASP A 161 -7.50 1.92 -13.20
C ASP A 161 -8.22 3.18 -13.74
N VAL A 162 -7.54 4.33 -13.74
CA VAL A 162 -8.04 5.58 -14.29
C VAL A 162 -7.77 5.64 -15.79
N ARG A 163 -8.79 5.97 -16.57
CA ARG A 163 -8.73 6.12 -18.04
C ARG A 163 -8.60 7.57 -18.48
N GLN A 164 -9.42 8.45 -17.92
CA GLN A 164 -9.45 9.87 -18.26
C GLN A 164 -9.57 10.72 -16.99
N VAL A 165 -9.04 11.93 -17.04
CA VAL A 165 -9.17 12.95 -15.98
C VAL A 165 -9.42 14.29 -16.68
N TYR A 166 -10.34 15.08 -16.15
CA TYR A 166 -10.60 16.46 -16.54
C TYR A 166 -10.63 17.31 -15.28
N THR A 167 -9.78 18.32 -15.19
CA THR A 167 -9.78 19.22 -14.04
C THR A 167 -10.48 20.52 -14.39
N ALA A 168 -11.34 20.98 -13.50
CA ALA A 168 -11.97 22.31 -13.55
C ALA A 168 -11.13 23.35 -12.80
N HIS A 169 -10.09 22.90 -12.10
CA HIS A 169 -9.19 23.75 -11.35
C HIS A 169 -7.79 23.66 -11.93
N ARG A 170 -7.02 24.74 -11.78
CA ARG A 170 -5.62 24.73 -12.20
C ARG A 170 -4.79 23.88 -11.26
N MET A 171 -4.04 22.95 -11.84
CA MET A 171 -3.19 22.00 -11.12
C MET A 171 -1.72 22.28 -11.46
N SER A 172 -0.83 21.92 -10.55
CA SER A 172 0.61 21.84 -10.79
C SER A 172 0.94 20.44 -11.31
N THR A 173 1.41 20.34 -12.53
CA THR A 173 1.74 19.08 -13.18
C THR A 173 3.24 18.94 -13.28
N GLN A 174 3.80 17.93 -12.66
CA GLN A 174 5.21 17.58 -12.73
C GLN A 174 5.44 16.61 -13.88
N VAL A 175 6.35 16.97 -14.75
CA VAL A 175 6.77 16.19 -15.92
C VAL A 175 8.24 15.83 -15.77
N GLU A 176 8.64 14.68 -16.27
CA GLU A 176 10.02 14.24 -16.24
C GLU A 176 10.96 15.22 -16.98
N GLY A 177 12.02 15.65 -16.27
CA GLY A 177 13.05 16.52 -16.85
C GLY A 177 12.61 17.96 -17.16
N GLN A 178 11.44 18.39 -16.73
CA GLN A 178 10.91 19.73 -16.96
C GLN A 178 10.50 20.42 -15.66
N GLU A 179 10.41 21.75 -15.68
CA GLU A 179 9.80 22.50 -14.60
C GLU A 179 8.29 22.21 -14.51
N PRO A 180 7.69 22.26 -13.30
CA PRO A 180 6.25 22.04 -13.13
C PRO A 180 5.43 23.00 -14.00
N VAL A 181 4.47 22.43 -14.73
CA VAL A 181 3.53 23.20 -15.54
C VAL A 181 2.25 23.43 -14.76
N TYR A 182 1.81 24.69 -14.73
CA TYR A 182 0.60 25.08 -14.01
C TYR A 182 -0.55 25.38 -14.97
N GLY A 183 -1.65 24.66 -14.86
CA GLY A 183 -2.78 24.82 -15.78
C GLY A 183 -3.93 23.85 -15.51
N PHE A 184 -4.95 23.90 -16.36
CA PHE A 184 -6.00 22.90 -16.41
C PHE A 184 -5.46 21.62 -17.05
N VAL A 185 -5.81 20.47 -16.47
CA VAL A 185 -5.25 19.19 -16.89
C VAL A 185 -6.31 18.31 -17.49
N VAL A 186 -6.00 17.80 -18.68
CA VAL A 186 -6.79 16.76 -19.35
C VAL A 186 -5.89 15.54 -19.57
N VAL A 187 -6.26 14.41 -19.00
CA VAL A 187 -5.64 13.11 -19.26
C VAL A 187 -6.61 12.31 -20.13
N SER A 188 -6.25 12.00 -21.35
CA SER A 188 -7.10 11.23 -22.27
C SER A 188 -6.26 10.49 -23.30
N ASN A 189 -6.65 9.26 -23.65
CA ASN A 189 -6.02 8.47 -24.71
C ASN A 189 -4.49 8.29 -24.58
N GLY A 190 -3.99 8.18 -23.34
CA GLY A 190 -2.55 8.03 -23.09
C GLY A 190 -1.74 9.34 -23.20
N VAL A 191 -2.41 10.47 -23.30
CA VAL A 191 -1.81 11.80 -23.39
C VAL A 191 -2.28 12.66 -22.23
N VAL A 192 -1.39 13.49 -21.72
CA VAL A 192 -1.67 14.55 -20.74
C VAL A 192 -1.52 15.89 -21.44
N THR A 193 -2.56 16.69 -21.39
CA THR A 193 -2.56 18.08 -21.88
C THR A 193 -2.73 19.01 -20.70
N VAL A 194 -1.83 19.96 -20.56
CA VAL A 194 -1.88 21.01 -19.53
C VAL A 194 -2.07 22.35 -20.20
N GLU A 195 -3.22 22.95 -19.99
CA GLU A 195 -3.56 24.28 -20.53
C GLU A 195 -3.16 25.36 -19.51
N GLY A 196 -1.94 25.85 -19.65
CA GLY A 196 -1.42 26.92 -18.83
C GLY A 196 -1.82 28.31 -19.34
N PRO A 197 -1.57 29.38 -18.57
CA PRO A 197 -1.94 30.75 -18.96
C PRO A 197 -1.14 31.28 -20.17
N GLU A 198 0.08 30.78 -20.38
CA GLU A 198 0.96 31.26 -21.46
C GLU A 198 1.13 30.22 -22.58
N LYS A 199 1.04 28.93 -22.25
CA LYS A 199 1.26 27.84 -23.19
C LYS A 199 0.47 26.60 -22.84
N THR A 200 0.07 25.84 -23.83
CA THR A 200 -0.42 24.48 -23.68
C THR A 200 0.73 23.50 -23.87
N VAL A 201 0.88 22.58 -22.93
CA VAL A 201 1.88 21.51 -22.97
C VAL A 201 1.16 20.18 -23.14
N THR A 202 1.61 19.39 -24.11
CA THR A 202 1.08 18.05 -24.37
C THR A 202 2.22 17.05 -24.27
N LEU A 203 2.03 15.98 -23.49
CA LEU A 203 3.05 14.98 -23.21
C LEU A 203 2.44 13.57 -23.13
N PRO A 204 3.21 12.52 -23.37
CA PRO A 204 2.80 11.17 -23.09
C PRO A 204 2.47 10.98 -21.60
N ARG A 205 1.44 10.21 -21.30
CA ARG A 205 1.06 9.93 -19.91
C ARG A 205 2.19 9.26 -19.11
N GLU A 206 3.06 8.54 -19.79
CA GLU A 206 4.22 7.88 -19.19
C GLU A 206 5.25 8.88 -18.62
N GLU A 207 5.29 10.11 -19.10
CA GLU A 207 6.16 11.18 -18.61
C GLU A 207 5.56 11.93 -17.41
N LEU A 208 4.31 11.67 -17.07
CA LEU A 208 3.65 12.28 -15.91
C LEU A 208 4.24 11.72 -14.61
N MET A 209 4.82 12.58 -13.79
CA MET A 209 5.32 12.24 -12.46
C MET A 209 4.31 12.50 -11.35
N GLY A 210 3.45 13.51 -11.53
CA GLY A 210 2.39 13.82 -10.57
C GLY A 210 1.58 15.04 -10.96
N ILE A 211 0.38 15.12 -10.40
CA ILE A 211 -0.52 16.27 -10.49
C ILE A 211 -0.93 16.62 -9.07
N THR A 212 -0.80 17.88 -8.70
CA THR A 212 -1.19 18.37 -7.37
C THR A 212 -1.92 19.69 -7.51
N PRO A 213 -2.77 20.09 -6.54
CA PRO A 213 -3.45 21.37 -6.59
C PRO A 213 -2.48 22.53 -6.80
N GLY A 214 -2.76 23.33 -7.79
CA GLY A 214 -2.01 24.54 -8.07
C GLY A 214 -2.49 25.68 -7.21
N GLY A 215 -1.56 26.34 -6.48
CA GLY A 215 -1.88 27.48 -5.64
C GLY A 215 -1.87 27.15 -4.14
N SER A 216 -1.40 28.10 -3.36
CA SER A 216 -0.90 27.97 -1.99
C SER A 216 -1.90 27.65 -0.87
N SER A 217 -3.14 27.32 -1.15
CA SER A 217 -4.16 27.47 -0.11
C SER A 217 -4.38 26.31 0.85
N LYS A 218 -3.91 25.07 0.56
CA LYS A 218 -4.03 23.98 1.54
C LYS A 218 -2.83 23.03 1.50
N ARG A 219 -1.74 23.43 2.16
CA ARG A 219 -0.54 22.59 2.37
C ARG A 219 -0.82 21.24 3.07
N ILE A 220 -1.97 21.11 3.71
CA ILE A 220 -2.40 19.89 4.42
C ILE A 220 -2.68 18.72 3.48
N ARG A 221 -3.05 18.99 2.23
CA ARG A 221 -3.37 17.98 1.21
C ARG A 221 -2.19 17.13 0.73
N TYR A 222 -0.96 17.50 1.11
CA TYR A 222 0.24 16.73 0.80
C TYR A 222 0.58 15.68 1.85
N TRP A 223 -0.16 15.65 2.95
CA TRP A 223 0.07 14.75 4.06
C TRP A 223 -0.87 13.56 3.99
N SER A 224 -0.33 12.38 4.24
CA SER A 224 -1.07 11.14 4.45
C SER A 224 -0.49 10.43 5.66
N GLY A 225 -1.29 9.66 6.35
CA GLY A 225 -0.84 8.95 7.52
C GLY A 225 -1.51 7.59 7.69
N ASN A 226 -0.83 6.70 8.38
CA ASN A 226 -1.35 5.42 8.83
C ASN A 226 -0.89 5.20 10.27
N ALA A 227 -1.76 4.68 11.12
CA ALA A 227 -1.41 4.27 12.46
C ALA A 227 -2.09 2.95 12.79
N ALA A 228 -1.34 2.02 13.38
CA ALA A 228 -1.85 0.72 13.80
C ALA A 228 -1.41 0.39 15.23
N VAL A 229 -2.31 -0.25 15.99
CA VAL A 229 -2.05 -0.74 17.34
C VAL A 229 -2.59 -2.15 17.48
N GLY A 230 -1.77 -3.04 18.03
CA GLY A 230 -2.16 -4.37 18.46
C GLY A 230 -1.94 -4.53 19.98
N VAL A 231 -2.93 -5.05 20.69
CA VAL A 231 -2.83 -5.29 22.14
C VAL A 231 -3.24 -6.71 22.45
N THR A 232 -2.42 -7.40 23.23
CA THR A 232 -2.74 -8.71 23.82
C THR A 232 -2.64 -8.61 25.33
N LEU A 233 -3.71 -8.91 26.02
CA LEU A 233 -3.78 -8.98 27.48
C LEU A 233 -4.22 -10.38 27.87
N GLN A 234 -3.42 -11.05 28.69
CA GLN A 234 -3.75 -12.36 29.25
C GLN A 234 -3.57 -12.34 30.79
N SER A 235 -4.50 -12.93 31.49
CA SER A 235 -4.47 -13.04 32.93
C SER A 235 -4.91 -14.46 33.35
N GLY A 236 -4.31 -15.02 34.36
CA GLY A 236 -4.61 -16.37 34.87
C GLY A 236 -3.33 -17.13 35.27
N ASN A 237 -3.16 -18.36 34.77
CA ASN A 237 -1.94 -19.14 35.02
C ASN A 237 -0.67 -18.47 34.51
N ASN A 238 -0.79 -17.71 33.42
CA ASN A 238 0.23 -16.79 32.92
C ASN A 238 -0.38 -15.39 32.85
N SER A 239 0.43 -14.37 33.13
CA SER A 239 0.13 -12.97 32.89
C SER A 239 0.96 -12.50 31.73
N GLN A 240 0.31 -11.98 30.67
CA GLN A 240 0.99 -11.43 29.51
C GLN A 240 0.38 -10.10 29.12
N THR A 241 1.24 -9.13 28.85
CA THR A 241 0.90 -7.86 28.20
C THR A 241 1.79 -7.70 26.98
N THR A 242 1.19 -7.56 25.83
CA THR A 242 1.92 -7.26 24.59
C THR A 242 1.25 -6.09 23.89
N ILE A 243 2.04 -5.09 23.51
CA ILE A 243 1.60 -3.90 22.77
C ILE A 243 2.53 -3.75 21.57
N ASN A 244 1.95 -3.76 20.38
CA ASN A 244 2.66 -3.44 19.14
C ASN A 244 2.02 -2.18 18.58
N SER A 245 2.84 -1.22 18.17
CA SER A 245 2.39 0.04 17.63
C SER A 245 3.21 0.41 16.41
N SER A 246 2.55 0.94 15.39
CA SER A 246 3.21 1.52 14.21
C SER A 246 2.52 2.80 13.80
N ALA A 247 3.27 3.73 13.25
CA ALA A 247 2.75 4.95 12.68
C ALA A 247 3.61 5.37 11.48
N GLU A 248 2.97 5.80 10.42
CA GLU A 248 3.62 6.39 9.25
C GLU A 248 2.97 7.74 8.99
N LEU A 249 3.78 8.77 8.75
CA LEU A 249 3.34 10.08 8.31
C LEU A 249 4.18 10.49 7.10
N ALA A 250 3.53 10.64 5.97
CA ALA A 250 4.17 11.01 4.73
C ALA A 250 3.70 12.37 4.24
N ARG A 251 4.63 13.19 3.77
CA ARG A 251 4.34 14.39 3.00
C ARG A 251 4.92 14.21 1.61
N ARG A 252 4.05 14.10 0.62
CA ARG A 252 4.43 13.88 -0.77
C ARG A 252 4.08 15.10 -1.60
N THR A 253 5.09 15.63 -2.30
CA THR A 253 4.94 16.64 -3.34
C THR A 253 5.42 16.05 -4.67
N PRO A 254 5.21 16.69 -5.81
CA PRO A 254 5.69 16.14 -7.09
C PRO A 254 7.18 15.77 -7.11
N ASN A 255 8.01 16.51 -6.39
CA ASN A 255 9.48 16.35 -6.41
C ASN A 255 10.06 15.87 -5.09
N THR A 256 9.31 15.87 -3.99
CA THR A 256 9.87 15.56 -2.68
C THR A 256 8.97 14.63 -1.89
N THR A 257 9.58 13.73 -1.16
CA THR A 257 8.89 12.88 -0.17
C THR A 257 9.58 13.02 1.17
N LEU A 258 8.84 13.48 2.17
CA LEU A 258 9.23 13.40 3.57
C LEU A 258 8.45 12.25 4.19
N LEU A 259 9.15 11.31 4.81
CA LEU A 259 8.55 10.17 5.49
C LEU A 259 9.06 10.13 6.93
N LEU A 260 8.12 10.05 7.86
CA LEU A 260 8.37 9.69 9.25
C LEU A 260 7.68 8.36 9.50
N ASP A 261 8.39 7.41 10.04
CA ASP A 261 7.83 6.15 10.49
C ASP A 261 8.28 5.81 11.90
N TYR A 262 7.40 5.10 12.61
CA TYR A 262 7.62 4.66 13.97
C TYR A 262 7.14 3.21 14.11
N LEU A 263 7.92 2.39 14.81
CA LEU A 263 7.60 1.02 15.17
C LEU A 263 7.98 0.80 16.63
N GLY A 264 7.02 0.37 17.46
CA GLY A 264 7.23 0.06 18.88
C GLY A 264 6.68 -1.31 19.23
N ASN A 265 7.47 -2.09 19.99
CA ASN A 265 7.08 -3.40 20.46
C ASN A 265 7.40 -3.50 21.96
N TYR A 266 6.38 -3.79 22.76
CA TYR A 266 6.50 -4.09 24.16
C TYR A 266 5.84 -5.43 24.46
N SER A 267 6.55 -6.32 25.16
CA SER A 267 6.00 -7.58 25.63
C SER A 267 6.56 -7.95 26.97
N GLU A 268 5.68 -8.24 27.93
CA GLU A 268 6.00 -8.71 29.25
C GLU A 268 5.20 -9.97 29.54
N VAL A 269 5.87 -11.03 30.00
CA VAL A 269 5.26 -12.32 30.41
C VAL A 269 5.72 -12.65 31.80
N ASN A 270 4.78 -12.80 32.73
CA ASN A 270 5.04 -13.12 34.15
C ASN A 270 6.07 -12.19 34.81
N GLY A 271 6.00 -10.88 34.49
CA GLY A 271 6.92 -9.88 35.03
C GLY A 271 8.30 -9.81 34.31
N THR A 272 8.52 -10.65 33.32
CA THR A 272 9.76 -10.63 32.54
C THR A 272 9.52 -9.97 31.16
N LYS A 273 10.28 -8.95 30.85
CA LYS A 273 10.22 -8.26 29.54
C LYS A 273 10.87 -9.12 28.47
N ASN A 274 10.10 -9.45 27.42
CA ASN A 274 10.54 -10.23 26.27
C ASN A 274 10.70 -9.39 25.00
N ALA A 275 10.10 -8.19 24.93
CA ALA A 275 10.34 -7.17 23.94
C ALA A 275 10.21 -5.79 24.61
N ASN A 276 11.08 -4.87 24.24
CA ASN A 276 11.05 -3.48 24.68
C ASN A 276 11.87 -2.65 23.70
N ASN A 277 11.39 -2.53 22.47
CA ASN A 277 12.12 -1.80 21.44
C ASN A 277 11.25 -0.78 20.72
N ASP A 278 11.88 0.32 20.37
CA ASP A 278 11.30 1.43 19.63
C ASP A 278 12.24 1.85 18.50
N ARG A 279 11.69 2.07 17.32
CA ARG A 279 12.42 2.56 16.15
C ARG A 279 11.65 3.71 15.51
N GLY A 280 12.30 4.83 15.31
CA GLY A 280 11.78 5.96 14.56
C GLY A 280 12.71 6.31 13.42
N ASN A 281 12.18 6.51 12.23
CA ASN A 281 12.94 6.91 11.05
C ASN A 281 12.38 8.21 10.48
N LEU A 282 13.27 9.01 9.91
CA LEU A 282 12.96 10.21 9.16
C LEU A 282 13.77 10.18 7.86
N THR A 283 13.09 10.16 6.73
CA THR A 283 13.74 10.26 5.42
C THR A 283 13.18 11.43 4.62
N TYR A 284 14.06 12.10 3.89
CA TYR A 284 13.68 13.15 2.95
C TYR A 284 14.31 12.87 1.59
N ASP A 285 13.47 12.56 0.61
CA ASP A 285 13.87 12.21 -0.75
C ASP A 285 13.55 13.36 -1.70
N VAL A 286 14.48 13.69 -2.58
CA VAL A 286 14.31 14.66 -3.68
C VAL A 286 14.45 13.90 -5.00
N ARG A 287 13.38 13.83 -5.77
CA ARG A 287 13.32 13.14 -7.03
C ARG A 287 14.00 13.96 -8.13
N LEU A 288 15.00 13.39 -8.77
CA LEU A 288 15.73 14.03 -9.87
C LEU A 288 15.06 13.74 -11.22
N ASN A 289 14.61 12.49 -11.40
CA ASN A 289 13.86 12.03 -12.57
C ASN A 289 13.04 10.78 -12.18
N ARG A 290 12.45 10.06 -13.13
CA ARG A 290 11.66 8.85 -12.83
C ARG A 290 12.45 7.75 -12.13
N ALA A 291 13.74 7.62 -12.45
CA ALA A 291 14.56 6.53 -11.96
C ALA A 291 15.40 6.91 -10.72
N TRP A 292 15.88 8.15 -10.65
CA TRP A 292 16.85 8.57 -9.63
C TRP A 292 16.26 9.55 -8.62
N PHE A 293 16.64 9.36 -7.37
CA PHE A 293 16.42 10.34 -6.30
C PHE A 293 17.68 10.50 -5.44
N VAL A 294 17.81 11.65 -4.79
CA VAL A 294 18.78 11.89 -3.73
C VAL A 294 18.07 11.95 -2.39
N ARG A 295 18.72 11.48 -1.34
CA ARG A 295 18.25 11.49 0.04
C ARG A 295 19.17 12.35 0.87
N PRO A 296 18.90 13.68 0.99
CA PRO A 296 19.70 14.56 1.81
C PRO A 296 19.54 14.34 3.31
N VAL A 297 18.48 13.66 3.74
CA VAL A 297 18.27 13.29 5.14
C VAL A 297 17.85 11.82 5.21
N ASP A 298 18.62 11.05 5.97
CA ASP A 298 18.32 9.67 6.38
C ASP A 298 18.68 9.57 7.87
N PHE A 299 17.68 9.47 8.74
CA PHE A 299 17.88 9.49 10.18
C PHE A 299 17.09 8.37 10.83
N GLU A 300 17.76 7.60 11.70
CA GLU A 300 17.17 6.56 12.55
C GLU A 300 17.44 6.86 14.02
N CYS A 301 16.44 6.70 14.86
CA CYS A 301 16.55 6.60 16.31
C CYS A 301 16.05 5.23 16.74
N TYR A 302 16.87 4.47 17.43
CA TYR A 302 16.55 3.11 17.87
C TYR A 302 16.87 2.93 19.36
N HIS A 303 15.96 2.26 20.08
CA HIS A 303 16.09 1.89 21.48
C HIS A 303 15.77 0.41 21.65
N ASP A 304 16.62 -0.36 22.33
CA ASP A 304 16.38 -1.76 22.69
C ASP A 304 17.33 -2.23 23.80
N PRO A 305 16.94 -2.09 25.07
CA PRO A 305 17.79 -2.50 26.19
C PRO A 305 17.97 -4.03 26.28
N LEU A 306 17.11 -4.83 25.62
CA LEU A 306 17.25 -6.29 25.60
C LEU A 306 18.44 -6.75 24.76
N ILE A 307 18.87 -5.95 23.80
CA ILE A 307 20.12 -6.16 23.05
C ILE A 307 21.24 -5.20 23.49
N ASN A 308 21.10 -4.65 24.69
CA ASN A 308 22.07 -3.74 25.30
C ASN A 308 22.24 -2.40 24.59
N ILE A 309 21.19 -1.87 23.94
CA ILE A 309 21.19 -0.55 23.29
C ILE A 309 20.25 0.38 24.06
N ALA A 310 20.83 1.31 24.85
CA ALA A 310 20.05 2.35 25.48
C ALA A 310 19.44 3.31 24.43
N TYR A 311 20.23 3.73 23.45
CA TYR A 311 19.77 4.35 22.20
C TYR A 311 20.88 4.34 21.16
N ARG A 312 20.45 4.30 19.90
CA ARG A 312 21.30 4.39 18.72
C ARG A 312 20.72 5.43 17.78
N LEU A 313 21.57 6.38 17.39
CA LEU A 313 21.25 7.43 16.43
C LEU A 313 22.09 7.20 15.18
N THR A 314 21.46 7.05 14.04
CA THR A 314 22.13 6.94 12.76
C THR A 314 21.67 8.08 11.86
N GLY A 315 22.60 8.87 11.37
CA GLY A 315 22.33 9.97 10.44
C GLY A 315 23.14 9.79 9.16
N GLY A 316 22.53 10.02 8.01
CA GLY A 316 23.17 9.82 6.72
C GLY A 316 22.60 10.64 5.59
N VAL A 317 23.23 10.49 4.45
CA VAL A 317 22.77 10.99 3.14
C VAL A 317 22.88 9.85 2.12
N GLY A 318 22.13 9.92 1.04
CA GLY A 318 22.16 8.83 0.07
C GLY A 318 21.68 9.22 -1.31
N ALA A 319 21.77 8.27 -2.20
CA ALA A 319 21.13 8.31 -3.51
C ALA A 319 20.40 6.98 -3.74
N GLY A 320 19.34 7.02 -4.51
CA GLY A 320 18.55 5.84 -4.77
C GLY A 320 18.03 5.77 -6.19
N TYR A 321 17.56 4.58 -6.52
CA TYR A 321 17.11 4.22 -7.85
C TYR A 321 15.83 3.40 -7.77
N TYR A 322 14.82 3.77 -8.58
CA TYR A 322 13.61 2.97 -8.79
C TYR A 322 13.88 1.90 -9.84
N ILE A 323 13.91 0.64 -9.40
CA ILE A 323 14.05 -0.52 -10.30
C ILE A 323 12.73 -0.74 -11.05
N PHE A 324 11.63 -0.66 -10.30
CA PHE A 324 10.27 -0.62 -10.84
C PHE A 324 9.52 0.56 -10.24
N ASP A 325 8.85 1.31 -11.10
CA ASP A 325 7.95 2.41 -10.76
C ASP A 325 6.72 2.31 -11.66
N GLN A 326 5.94 1.23 -11.45
CA GLN A 326 4.75 0.91 -12.23
C GLN A 326 3.52 0.86 -11.34
N PRO A 327 2.32 1.15 -11.86
CA PRO A 327 1.09 1.01 -11.10
C PRO A 327 0.94 -0.39 -10.47
N GLY A 328 0.88 -0.44 -9.14
CA GLY A 328 0.78 -1.69 -8.37
C GLY A 328 2.08 -2.45 -8.20
N LEU A 329 3.24 -1.90 -8.64
CA LEU A 329 4.54 -2.49 -8.41
C LEU A 329 5.59 -1.37 -8.23
N GLU A 330 6.12 -1.25 -7.03
CA GLU A 330 7.24 -0.38 -6.72
C GLU A 330 8.41 -1.18 -6.16
N TRP A 331 9.60 -0.95 -6.70
CA TRP A 331 10.83 -1.42 -6.08
C TRP A 331 11.89 -0.35 -6.21
N ARG A 332 12.33 0.16 -5.08
CA ARG A 332 13.41 1.16 -5.00
C ARG A 332 14.51 0.67 -4.08
N VAL A 333 15.71 1.06 -4.41
CA VAL A 333 16.91 0.82 -3.61
C VAL A 333 17.62 2.14 -3.37
N SER A 334 18.26 2.28 -2.23
CA SER A 334 19.12 3.44 -1.93
C SER A 334 20.35 3.02 -1.16
N ALA A 335 21.42 3.78 -1.28
CA ALA A 335 22.62 3.59 -0.52
C ALA A 335 23.30 4.93 -0.23
N GLY A 336 24.05 4.98 0.86
CA GLY A 336 24.80 6.17 1.21
C GLY A 336 25.66 6.05 2.45
N PRO A 337 26.57 7.00 2.65
CA PRO A 337 27.38 7.13 3.86
C PRO A 337 26.57 7.77 4.97
N GLY A 338 26.95 7.45 6.19
CA GLY A 338 26.36 8.03 7.39
C GLY A 338 27.33 8.00 8.57
N PHE A 339 26.77 8.36 9.70
CA PHE A 339 27.44 8.31 11.00
C PHE A 339 26.49 7.72 12.02
N GLN A 340 26.99 6.81 12.86
CA GLN A 340 26.24 6.17 13.91
C GLN A 340 26.84 6.48 15.27
N TYR A 341 25.97 6.85 16.22
CA TYR A 341 26.27 6.93 17.63
C TYR A 341 25.41 5.91 18.37
N THR A 342 26.05 5.05 19.18
CA THR A 342 25.37 4.08 20.00
C THR A 342 25.77 4.27 21.47
N ARG A 343 24.78 4.40 22.36
CA ARG A 343 24.95 4.30 23.81
C ARG A 343 24.45 2.96 24.27
N PHE A 344 25.28 2.25 25.00
CA PHE A 344 24.94 0.96 25.59
C PHE A 344 24.16 1.13 26.88
N ASP A 345 23.27 0.20 27.20
CA ASP A 345 22.49 0.22 28.42
C ASP A 345 23.36 -0.10 29.65
N THR A 346 24.19 -1.13 29.51
CA THR A 346 25.19 -1.52 30.53
C THR A 346 26.48 -1.96 29.84
N VAL A 347 27.61 -1.80 30.54
CA VAL A 347 28.94 -2.25 30.05
C VAL A 347 29.72 -2.91 31.18
N GLU A 348 30.67 -3.77 30.81
CA GLU A 348 31.64 -4.30 31.75
C GLU A 348 32.52 -3.19 32.32
N PRO A 349 33.11 -3.37 33.53
CA PRO A 349 34.11 -2.43 34.04
C PRO A 349 35.22 -2.21 33.00
N ASP A 350 35.66 -0.96 32.85
CA ASP A 350 36.71 -0.52 31.94
C ASP A 350 36.36 -0.56 30.43
N GLN A 351 35.11 -0.83 30.05
CA GLN A 351 34.64 -0.70 28.66
C GLN A 351 33.94 0.66 28.44
N ALA A 352 34.03 1.16 27.20
CA ALA A 352 33.33 2.37 26.80
C ALA A 352 31.80 2.15 26.78
N ASP A 353 31.04 3.09 27.37
CA ASP A 353 29.59 3.07 27.42
C ASP A 353 28.91 3.54 26.13
N SER A 354 29.71 3.97 25.16
CA SER A 354 29.24 4.45 23.87
C SER A 354 30.24 4.20 22.77
N ALA A 355 29.76 4.11 21.55
CA ALA A 355 30.54 3.98 20.32
C ALA A 355 30.07 4.99 19.27
N SER A 356 31.02 5.62 18.58
CA SER A 356 30.78 6.56 17.50
C SER A 356 31.56 6.15 16.28
N THR A 357 30.92 5.96 15.13
CA THR A 357 31.56 5.42 13.95
C THR A 357 30.95 5.95 12.65
N ALA A 358 31.77 5.98 11.60
CA ALA A 358 31.23 6.09 10.24
C ALA A 358 30.42 4.86 9.88
N SER A 359 29.37 5.05 9.12
CA SER A 359 28.47 3.98 8.67
C SER A 359 28.25 4.04 7.16
N GLY A 360 27.87 2.91 6.59
CA GLY A 360 27.37 2.81 5.22
C GLY A 360 26.03 2.08 5.24
N GLY A 361 25.00 2.67 4.64
CA GLY A 361 23.65 2.13 4.60
C GLY A 361 23.24 1.69 3.20
N ILE A 362 22.50 0.59 3.14
CA ILE A 362 21.75 0.14 1.94
C ILE A 362 20.33 -0.11 2.38
N GLN A 363 19.36 0.40 1.61
CA GLN A 363 17.94 0.19 1.85
C GLN A 363 17.26 -0.32 0.58
N SER A 364 16.28 -1.18 0.76
CA SER A 364 15.40 -1.68 -0.29
C SER A 364 13.96 -1.60 0.16
N TYR A 365 13.11 -1.03 -0.65
CA TYR A 365 11.66 -1.00 -0.44
C TYR A 365 10.98 -1.62 -1.65
N PHE A 366 10.12 -2.59 -1.40
CA PHE A 366 9.33 -3.29 -2.41
C PHE A 366 7.86 -3.28 -1.99
N GLU A 367 6.98 -2.92 -2.94
CA GLU A 367 5.53 -2.94 -2.76
C GLU A 367 4.89 -3.56 -3.99
N TYR A 368 3.95 -4.48 -3.76
CA TYR A 368 3.23 -5.15 -4.83
C TYR A 368 1.76 -5.38 -4.48
N ASP A 369 0.86 -4.84 -5.32
CA ASP A 369 -0.58 -5.07 -5.21
C ASP A 369 -0.93 -6.47 -5.72
N LEU A 370 -1.06 -7.43 -4.80
CA LEU A 370 -1.47 -8.81 -5.12
C LEU A 370 -2.91 -8.87 -5.65
N THR A 371 -3.78 -8.04 -5.08
CA THR A 371 -5.16 -7.84 -5.52
C THR A 371 -5.55 -6.38 -5.34
N LYS A 372 -6.79 -5.99 -5.64
CA LYS A 372 -7.31 -4.63 -5.36
C LYS A 372 -7.33 -4.28 -3.86
N ARG A 373 -7.34 -5.27 -2.97
CA ARG A 373 -7.47 -5.10 -1.51
C ARG A 373 -6.31 -5.71 -0.73
N LEU A 374 -5.37 -6.37 -1.37
CA LEU A 374 -4.26 -7.03 -0.71
C LEU A 374 -2.96 -6.53 -1.31
N THR A 375 -2.16 -5.87 -0.49
CA THR A 375 -0.85 -5.34 -0.86
C THR A 375 0.24 -6.03 -0.03
N PHE A 376 1.31 -6.45 -0.69
CA PHE A 376 2.52 -6.93 -0.04
C PHE A 376 3.56 -5.81 -0.03
N LYS A 377 4.10 -5.52 1.16
CA LYS A 377 5.16 -4.54 1.36
C LYS A 377 6.37 -5.19 2.00
N GLN A 378 7.56 -4.86 1.55
CA GLN A 378 8.80 -5.30 2.17
C GLN A 378 9.80 -4.14 2.24
N SER A 379 10.32 -3.89 3.43
CA SER A 379 11.47 -3.01 3.64
C SER A 379 12.65 -3.81 4.18
N LEU A 380 13.84 -3.50 3.71
CA LEU A 380 15.11 -4.02 4.22
C LEU A 380 16.08 -2.86 4.37
N GLN A 381 16.61 -2.70 5.56
CA GLN A 381 17.68 -1.76 5.86
C GLN A 381 18.88 -2.55 6.35
N SER A 382 20.06 -2.29 5.77
CA SER A 382 21.33 -2.90 6.15
C SER A 382 22.35 -1.82 6.38
N THR A 383 22.95 -1.80 7.57
CA THR A 383 23.96 -0.81 7.92
C THR A 383 25.27 -1.53 8.29
N VAL A 384 26.37 -1.05 7.76
CA VAL A 384 27.72 -1.50 8.07
C VAL A 384 28.42 -0.43 8.88
N THR A 385 29.07 -0.86 9.98
CA THR A 385 29.83 -0.01 10.89
C THR A 385 31.12 -0.72 11.28
N ASP A 386 31.91 -0.14 12.18
CA ASP A 386 33.00 -0.88 12.79
C ASP A 386 32.48 -1.93 13.81
N ARG A 387 33.40 -2.75 14.32
CA ARG A 387 33.06 -3.89 15.17
C ARG A 387 32.46 -3.47 16.51
N GLU A 388 32.92 -2.38 17.09
CA GLU A 388 32.49 -1.88 18.39
C GLU A 388 31.05 -1.35 18.36
N ALA A 389 30.63 -0.80 17.22
CA ALA A 389 29.29 -0.29 16.99
C ALA A 389 28.31 -1.33 16.40
N GLY A 390 28.70 -2.62 16.38
CA GLY A 390 27.83 -3.72 15.96
C GLY A 390 28.20 -4.43 14.65
N GLN A 391 29.16 -3.89 13.89
CA GLN A 391 29.74 -4.40 12.64
C GLN A 391 28.75 -4.33 11.46
N TYR A 392 27.64 -5.04 11.48
CA TYR A 392 26.53 -4.86 10.56
C TYR A 392 25.22 -5.23 11.22
N THR A 393 24.21 -4.46 10.86
CA THR A 393 22.84 -4.63 11.31
C THR A 393 21.94 -4.81 10.10
N HIS A 394 20.91 -5.63 10.29
CA HIS A 394 19.82 -5.77 9.31
C HIS A 394 18.50 -5.56 10.04
N HIS A 395 17.62 -4.81 9.42
CA HIS A 395 16.23 -4.66 9.82
C HIS A 395 15.35 -4.92 8.62
N ALA A 396 14.48 -5.92 8.70
CA ALA A 396 13.57 -6.27 7.62
C ALA A 396 12.14 -6.34 8.15
N VAL A 397 11.22 -5.73 7.42
CA VAL A 397 9.78 -5.79 7.69
C VAL A 397 9.08 -6.27 6.42
N SER A 398 8.28 -7.32 6.55
CA SER A 398 7.43 -7.84 5.47
C SER A 398 5.99 -7.80 5.93
N THR A 399 5.14 -7.02 5.29
CA THR A 399 3.75 -6.78 5.66
C THR A 399 2.81 -7.24 4.56
N LEU A 400 1.78 -7.99 4.95
CA LEU A 400 0.57 -8.18 4.15
C LEU A 400 -0.51 -7.25 4.70
N GLU A 401 -0.90 -6.27 3.91
CA GLU A 401 -1.94 -5.30 4.23
C GLU A 401 -3.22 -5.69 3.48
N TYR A 402 -4.29 -5.96 4.22
CA TYR A 402 -5.61 -6.25 3.67
C TYR A 402 -6.60 -5.14 3.99
N GLU A 403 -7.08 -4.45 2.97
CA GLU A 403 -8.11 -3.41 3.09
C GLU A 403 -9.47 -4.04 3.38
N ILE A 404 -9.94 -3.90 4.62
CA ILE A 404 -11.27 -4.36 5.05
C ILE A 404 -12.33 -3.37 4.57
N LYS A 405 -12.06 -2.07 4.76
CA LYS A 405 -12.91 -0.95 4.40
C LYS A 405 -12.02 0.28 4.18
N HIS A 406 -12.51 1.28 3.44
CA HIS A 406 -11.78 2.44 2.93
C HIS A 406 -10.76 3.13 3.87
N HIS A 407 -10.90 3.07 5.15
CA HIS A 407 -9.93 3.63 6.12
C HIS A 407 -9.45 2.60 7.14
N LEU A 408 -9.80 1.32 6.95
CA LEU A 408 -9.51 0.27 7.92
C LEU A 408 -8.77 -0.88 7.25
N ASN A 409 -7.56 -1.15 7.69
CA ASN A 409 -6.73 -2.26 7.21
C ASN A 409 -6.51 -3.30 8.32
N LEU A 410 -6.29 -4.54 7.89
CA LEU A 410 -5.71 -5.60 8.71
C LEU A 410 -4.28 -5.82 8.21
N ASP A 411 -3.32 -5.63 9.09
CA ASP A 411 -1.91 -5.75 8.79
C ASP A 411 -1.33 -6.97 9.48
N VAL A 412 -0.64 -7.82 8.72
CA VAL A 412 0.14 -8.94 9.24
C VAL A 412 1.59 -8.70 8.87
N SER A 413 2.44 -8.43 9.87
CA SER A 413 3.83 -8.06 9.65
C SER A 413 4.78 -9.05 10.30
N PHE A 414 5.76 -9.50 9.53
CA PHE A 414 6.93 -10.21 10.01
C PHE A 414 8.11 -9.25 10.06
N ILE A 415 8.69 -9.10 11.24
CA ILE A 415 9.82 -8.22 11.52
C ILE A 415 11.02 -9.08 11.89
N TRP A 416 12.18 -8.79 11.30
CA TRP A 416 13.44 -9.44 11.61
C TRP A 416 14.52 -8.40 11.84
N ASP A 417 15.10 -8.44 13.04
CA ASP A 417 16.26 -7.66 13.45
C ASP A 417 17.47 -8.55 13.61
N TYR A 418 18.62 -8.10 13.13
CA TYR A 418 19.89 -8.80 13.27
C TYR A 418 21.02 -7.84 13.58
N LEU A 419 21.77 -8.15 14.64
CA LEU A 419 22.98 -7.43 15.05
C LEU A 419 24.15 -8.41 15.11
N ARG A 420 25.15 -8.22 14.26
CA ARG A 420 26.29 -9.18 14.15
C ARG A 420 27.12 -9.26 15.41
N ASN A 421 27.39 -8.13 16.03
CA ASN A 421 28.31 -8.03 17.17
C ASN A 421 27.67 -7.21 18.30
N PRO A 422 26.73 -7.82 19.08
CA PRO A 422 26.16 -7.13 20.22
C PRO A 422 27.20 -6.94 21.32
N GLN A 423 27.15 -5.80 22.03
CA GLN A 423 28.02 -5.47 23.14
C GLN A 423 27.62 -6.30 24.36
N ALA A 424 28.59 -6.85 25.07
CA ALA A 424 28.37 -7.56 26.32
C ALA A 424 27.76 -6.63 27.40
N ARG A 425 26.90 -7.15 28.24
CA ARG A 425 26.35 -6.45 29.40
C ARG A 425 27.34 -6.40 30.55
N SER A 426 27.03 -5.65 31.59
CA SER A 426 27.84 -5.53 32.82
C SER A 426 28.06 -6.87 33.57
N ASP A 427 27.20 -7.85 33.34
CA ASP A 427 27.30 -9.21 33.90
C ASP A 427 28.08 -10.17 32.99
N GLY A 428 28.65 -9.70 31.89
CA GLY A 428 29.39 -10.50 30.90
C GLY A 428 28.48 -11.27 29.91
N SER A 429 27.17 -11.18 30.04
CA SER A 429 26.25 -11.84 29.13
C SER A 429 26.23 -11.13 27.78
N ILE A 430 26.19 -11.90 26.69
CA ILE A 430 26.09 -11.39 25.32
C ILE A 430 24.65 -11.55 24.85
N PRO A 431 23.97 -10.47 24.42
CA PRO A 431 22.64 -10.54 23.85
C PRO A 431 22.54 -11.46 22.61
N GLU A 432 21.34 -11.99 22.37
CA GLU A 432 21.02 -12.70 21.12
C GLU A 432 21.24 -11.77 19.93
N LYS A 433 21.65 -12.38 18.81
CA LYS A 433 21.98 -11.62 17.59
C LYS A 433 20.77 -11.37 16.69
N SER A 434 19.70 -12.11 16.88
CA SER A 434 18.58 -12.12 15.96
C SER A 434 17.26 -12.19 16.69
N ASP A 435 16.43 -11.18 16.48
CA ASP A 435 15.06 -11.12 16.98
C ASP A 435 14.06 -11.23 15.82
N ARG A 436 12.94 -11.88 16.09
CA ARG A 436 11.88 -12.11 15.10
C ARG A 436 10.54 -11.91 15.77
N TYR A 437 9.69 -11.12 15.11
CA TYR A 437 8.35 -10.81 15.58
C TYR A 437 7.34 -11.09 14.50
N LEU A 438 6.18 -11.63 14.86
CA LEU A 438 5.00 -11.69 14.01
C LEU A 438 3.93 -10.84 14.69
N THR A 439 3.50 -9.78 14.02
CA THR A 439 2.50 -8.87 14.56
C THR A 439 1.25 -8.90 13.69
N VAL A 440 0.10 -8.79 14.34
CA VAL A 440 -1.20 -8.63 13.68
C VAL A 440 -1.88 -7.42 14.31
N GLY A 441 -2.30 -6.48 13.50
CA GLY A 441 -2.88 -5.22 13.96
C GLY A 441 -3.96 -4.70 13.02
N PHE A 442 -4.77 -3.79 13.54
CA PHE A 442 -5.69 -2.99 12.73
C PHE A 442 -5.08 -1.62 12.52
N GLY A 443 -5.00 -1.19 11.26
CA GLY A 443 -4.51 0.11 10.85
C GLY A 443 -5.66 1.03 10.45
N VAL A 444 -5.50 2.32 10.74
CA VAL A 444 -6.39 3.40 10.25
C VAL A 444 -5.55 4.30 9.34
N ARG A 445 -6.03 4.47 8.10
CA ARG A 445 -5.43 5.36 7.08
C ARG A 445 -6.20 6.68 7.02
N PHE A 446 -5.50 7.81 6.90
CA PHE A 446 -6.06 9.17 6.78
C PHE A 446 -5.22 10.07 5.87
#